data_9730b13166cba4864b244dffe0bebd27
#
_entry.id   9730b13166cba4864b244dffe0bebd27
#
_cell.length_a   1.000
_cell.length_b   1.000
_cell.length_c   1.000
_cell.angle_alpha   90.00
_cell.angle_beta   90.00
_cell.angle_gamma   90.00
#
_symmetry.space_group_name_H-M   'P 1'
#
loop_
_entity.id
_entity.type
_entity.pdbx_description
1 polymer ?
#
loop_
_entity_poly.entity_id
_entity_poly.type
_entity_poly.pdbx_seq_one_letter_code
_entity_poly.pdbx_strand_id
1 'polypeptide(L)'
;MSQHSAIHFYLNWAKERIDEMDATLASFEAKVSELQADARTKANQALADMRKKRDDFRDTLKKQADANEASWVKEKARLQSEWNAFEADVGKYIESSSQKIEQQQ
;
A
#
# COMPACT_ATOMS: atom_id res chain seq x y z
N MET A 1 26.98 -15.13 -1.37
CA MET A 1 25.79 -15.98 -1.41
C MET A 1 24.66 -15.47 -0.60
N SER A 2 24.92 -15.06 0.64
CA SER A 2 23.88 -14.53 1.51
C SER A 2 23.22 -13.27 0.93
N GLN A 3 23.94 -12.45 0.17
CA GLN A 3 23.38 -11.23 -0.39
C GLN A 3 22.36 -11.52 -1.48
N HIS A 4 22.63 -12.52 -2.33
CA HIS A 4 21.68 -12.91 -3.36
C HIS A 4 20.40 -13.48 -2.74
N SER A 5 20.56 -14.27 -1.69
CA SER A 5 19.42 -14.82 -0.96
C SER A 5 18.58 -13.72 -0.31
N ALA A 6 19.25 -12.72 0.27
CA ALA A 6 18.56 -11.61 0.92
C ALA A 6 17.79 -10.77 -0.08
N ILE A 7 18.39 -10.49 -1.25
CA ILE A 7 17.73 -9.75 -2.31
C ILE A 7 16.50 -10.50 -2.81
N HIS A 8 16.66 -11.80 -3.06
CA HIS A 8 15.58 -12.64 -3.55
C HIS A 8 14.42 -12.69 -2.54
N PHE A 9 14.76 -12.86 -1.27
CA PHE A 9 13.78 -12.88 -0.20
C PHE A 9 13.00 -11.56 -0.17
N TYR A 10 13.70 -10.44 -0.30
CA TYR A 10 13.08 -9.13 -0.23
C TYR A 10 12.20 -8.86 -1.45
N LEU A 11 12.63 -9.34 -2.62
CA LEU A 11 11.81 -9.21 -3.82
C LEU A 11 10.50 -9.99 -3.67
N ASN A 12 10.56 -11.18 -3.09
CA ASN A 12 9.34 -11.95 -2.82
C ASN A 12 8.45 -11.25 -1.83
N TRP A 13 9.04 -10.67 -0.78
CA TRP A 13 8.30 -9.87 0.19
C TRP A 13 7.56 -8.74 -0.51
N ALA A 14 8.25 -8.02 -1.39
CA ALA A 14 7.68 -6.88 -2.10
C ALA A 14 6.53 -7.31 -3.02
N LYS A 15 6.69 -8.43 -3.71
CA LYS A 15 5.63 -8.95 -4.58
C LYS A 15 4.38 -9.33 -3.77
N GLU A 16 4.58 -9.92 -2.61
CA GLU A 16 3.47 -10.25 -1.72
C GLU A 16 2.77 -8.99 -1.23
N ARG A 17 3.52 -7.91 -0.98
CA ARG A 17 2.93 -6.63 -0.57
C ARG A 17 2.07 -6.03 -1.68
N ILE A 18 2.51 -6.14 -2.94
CA ILE A 18 1.71 -5.66 -4.07
C ILE A 18 0.38 -6.42 -4.13
N ASP A 19 0.43 -7.73 -3.96
CA ASP A 19 -0.80 -8.53 -3.95
C ASP A 19 -1.73 -8.12 -2.82
N GLU A 20 -1.18 -7.84 -1.64
CA GLU A 20 -1.97 -7.35 -0.50
C GLU A 20 -2.57 -5.98 -0.80
N MET A 21 -1.79 -5.09 -1.42
CA MET A 21 -2.27 -3.77 -1.79
C MET A 21 -3.44 -3.86 -2.75
N ASP A 22 -3.32 -4.71 -3.77
CA ASP A 22 -4.37 -4.90 -4.76
C ASP A 22 -5.63 -5.49 -4.13
N ALA A 23 -5.48 -6.47 -3.25
CA ALA A 23 -6.61 -7.09 -2.57
C ALA A 23 -7.30 -6.10 -1.64
N THR A 24 -6.53 -5.30 -0.92
CA THR A 24 -7.05 -4.29 -0.01
C THR A 24 -7.84 -3.23 -0.77
N LEU A 25 -7.27 -2.75 -1.87
CA LEU A 25 -7.93 -1.75 -2.71
C LEU A 25 -9.25 -2.29 -3.26
N ALA A 26 -9.23 -3.52 -3.78
CA ALA A 26 -10.45 -4.13 -4.32
C ALA A 26 -11.53 -4.26 -3.25
N SER A 27 -11.14 -4.69 -2.06
CA SER A 27 -12.06 -4.84 -0.94
C SER A 27 -12.69 -3.51 -0.54
N PHE A 28 -11.87 -2.46 -0.43
CA PHE A 28 -12.36 -1.14 -0.03
C PHE A 28 -13.22 -0.51 -1.11
N GLU A 29 -12.82 -0.67 -2.38
CA GLU A 29 -13.60 -0.14 -3.50
C GLU A 29 -15.00 -0.74 -3.54
N ALA A 30 -15.12 -2.01 -3.21
CA ALA A 30 -16.42 -2.67 -3.19
C ALA A 30 -17.33 -2.13 -2.09
N LYS A 31 -16.78 -1.60 -1.01
CA LYS A 31 -17.53 -1.15 0.15
C LYS A 31 -17.77 0.35 0.19
N VAL A 32 -17.04 1.13 -0.59
CA VAL A 32 -17.10 2.58 -0.48
C VAL A 32 -18.49 3.13 -0.81
N SER A 33 -19.21 2.50 -1.72
CA SER A 33 -20.54 2.94 -2.11
C SER A 33 -21.57 2.79 -1.00
N GLU A 34 -21.28 1.97 0.00
CA GLU A 34 -22.17 1.76 1.14
C GLU A 34 -22.05 2.84 2.21
N LEU A 35 -21.03 3.68 2.11
CA LEU A 35 -20.78 4.73 3.10
C LEU A 35 -21.68 5.92 2.85
N GLN A 36 -21.91 6.70 3.92
CA GLN A 36 -22.60 7.98 3.81
C GLN A 36 -21.74 9.00 3.07
N ALA A 37 -22.37 10.06 2.57
CA ALA A 37 -21.73 11.02 1.67
C ALA A 37 -20.38 11.54 2.18
N ASP A 38 -20.35 12.00 3.43
CA ASP A 38 -19.10 12.56 3.99
C ASP A 38 -18.03 11.49 4.15
N ALA A 39 -18.42 10.33 4.67
CA ALA A 39 -17.50 9.21 4.83
C ALA A 39 -17.02 8.69 3.48
N ARG A 40 -17.92 8.70 2.48
CA ARG A 40 -17.56 8.27 1.12
C ARG A 40 -16.50 9.20 0.51
N THR A 41 -16.64 10.51 0.71
CA THR A 41 -15.67 11.46 0.19
C THR A 41 -14.30 11.22 0.79
N LYS A 42 -14.23 11.04 2.11
CA LYS A 42 -12.96 10.77 2.80
C LYS A 42 -12.37 9.44 2.37
N ALA A 43 -13.22 8.42 2.24
CA ALA A 43 -12.77 7.09 1.81
C ALA A 43 -12.24 7.13 0.38
N ASN A 44 -12.90 7.86 -0.51
CA ASN A 44 -12.42 8.00 -1.89
C ASN A 44 -11.07 8.69 -1.96
N GLN A 45 -10.83 9.69 -1.10
CA GLN A 45 -9.53 10.34 -1.02
C GLN A 45 -8.45 9.37 -0.54
N ALA A 46 -8.77 8.59 0.49
CA ALA A 46 -7.84 7.58 0.99
C ALA A 46 -7.55 6.52 -0.07
N LEU A 47 -8.58 6.10 -0.82
CA LEU A 47 -8.38 5.14 -1.91
C LEU A 47 -7.47 5.70 -3.00
N ALA A 48 -7.66 6.96 -3.36
CA ALA A 48 -6.80 7.59 -4.37
C ALA A 48 -5.35 7.62 -3.90
N ASP A 49 -5.13 7.96 -2.63
CA ASP A 49 -3.80 7.96 -2.05
C ASP A 49 -3.20 6.56 -2.01
N MET A 50 -4.00 5.56 -1.66
CA MET A 50 -3.55 4.16 -1.65
C MET A 50 -3.15 3.69 -3.05
N ARG A 51 -3.94 4.04 -4.07
CA ARG A 51 -3.61 3.68 -5.45
C ARG A 51 -2.27 4.28 -5.86
N LYS A 52 -2.05 5.53 -5.49
CA LYS A 52 -0.79 6.19 -5.79
C LYS A 52 0.38 5.50 -5.09
N LYS A 53 0.21 5.17 -3.81
CA LYS A 53 1.24 4.47 -3.05
C LYS A 53 1.53 3.10 -3.64
N ARG A 54 0.50 2.38 -4.06
CA ARG A 54 0.67 1.10 -4.73
C ARG A 54 1.47 1.25 -6.02
N ASP A 55 1.13 2.25 -6.83
CA ASP A 55 1.81 2.48 -8.10
C ASP A 55 3.27 2.88 -7.86
N ASP A 56 3.52 3.74 -6.87
CA ASP A 56 4.89 4.13 -6.52
C ASP A 56 5.72 2.92 -6.06
N PHE A 57 5.11 2.07 -5.24
CA PHE A 57 5.76 0.86 -4.75
C PHE A 57 6.11 -0.07 -5.92
N ARG A 58 5.16 -0.26 -6.83
CA ARG A 58 5.36 -1.10 -8.02
C ARG A 58 6.48 -0.55 -8.90
N ASP A 59 6.50 0.77 -9.11
CA ASP A 59 7.55 1.40 -9.91
C ASP A 59 8.92 1.25 -9.28
N THR A 60 9.00 1.43 -7.95
CA THR A 60 10.25 1.23 -7.22
C THR A 60 10.74 -0.21 -7.39
N LEU A 61 9.82 -1.17 -7.30
CA LEU A 61 10.17 -2.58 -7.46
C LEU A 61 10.67 -2.89 -8.87
N LYS A 62 10.08 -2.26 -9.89
CA LYS A 62 10.54 -2.43 -11.27
C LYS A 62 11.96 -1.91 -11.46
N LYS A 63 12.27 -0.75 -10.88
CA LYS A 63 13.63 -0.20 -10.92
C LYS A 63 14.60 -1.12 -10.22
N GLN A 64 14.12 -1.80 -9.20
CA GLN A 64 14.93 -2.70 -8.39
C GLN A 64 15.43 -3.90 -9.19
N ALA A 65 14.66 -4.37 -10.16
CA ALA A 65 15.03 -5.52 -10.98
C ALA A 65 16.35 -5.31 -11.70
N ASP A 66 16.70 -4.06 -12.01
CA ASP A 66 17.91 -3.72 -12.73
C ASP A 66 19.02 -3.17 -11.83
N ALA A 67 18.77 -3.10 -10.52
CA ALA A 67 19.70 -2.47 -9.58
C ALA A 67 20.79 -3.42 -9.15
N ASN A 68 22.00 -2.86 -8.93
CA ASN A 68 23.09 -3.62 -8.34
C ASN A 68 22.95 -3.63 -6.80
N GLU A 69 23.85 -4.34 -6.14
CA GLU A 69 23.78 -4.50 -4.69
C GLU A 69 23.84 -3.17 -3.93
N ALA A 70 24.66 -2.23 -4.43
CA ALA A 70 24.77 -0.93 -3.78
C ALA A 70 23.47 -0.13 -3.86
N SER A 71 22.82 -0.17 -5.01
CA SER A 71 21.53 0.48 -5.19
C SER A 71 20.43 -0.21 -4.40
N TRP A 72 20.56 -1.54 -4.20
CA TRP A 72 19.56 -2.34 -3.52
C TRP A 72 19.30 -1.87 -2.10
N VAL A 73 20.34 -1.55 -1.35
CA VAL A 73 20.19 -1.10 0.04
C VAL A 73 19.30 0.13 0.10
N LYS A 74 19.51 1.06 -0.83
CA LYS A 74 18.73 2.29 -0.90
C LYS A 74 17.28 2.02 -1.29
N GLU A 75 17.06 1.18 -2.31
CA GLU A 75 15.73 0.89 -2.80
C GLU A 75 14.92 0.07 -1.79
N LYS A 76 15.58 -0.79 -1.04
CA LYS A 76 14.95 -1.55 0.04
C LYS A 76 14.33 -0.63 1.08
N ALA A 77 15.07 0.37 1.51
CA ALA A 77 14.57 1.34 2.48
C ALA A 77 13.40 2.12 1.91
N ARG A 78 13.46 2.45 0.63
CA ARG A 78 12.39 3.17 -0.05
C ARG A 78 11.12 2.33 -0.13
N LEU A 79 11.23 1.05 -0.48
CA LEU A 79 10.09 0.14 -0.53
C LEU A 79 9.43 0.03 0.85
N GLN A 80 10.23 -0.08 1.89
CA GLN A 80 9.71 -0.16 3.25
C GLN A 80 8.92 1.10 3.62
N SER A 81 9.48 2.26 3.26
CA SER A 81 8.82 3.55 3.51
C SER A 81 7.51 3.67 2.74
N GLU A 82 7.51 3.25 1.48
CA GLU A 82 6.31 3.31 0.65
C GLU A 82 5.23 2.36 1.16
N TRP A 83 5.62 1.18 1.64
CA TRP A 83 4.67 0.26 2.25
C TRP A 83 4.06 0.86 3.52
N ASN A 84 4.88 1.47 4.37
CA ASN A 84 4.40 2.11 5.59
C ASN A 84 3.41 3.23 5.27
N ALA A 85 3.68 3.99 4.21
CA ALA A 85 2.77 5.06 3.78
C ALA A 85 1.44 4.50 3.30
N PHE A 86 1.47 3.37 2.58
CA PHE A 86 0.24 2.70 2.15
C PHE A 86 -0.57 2.27 3.35
N GLU A 87 0.07 1.67 4.35
CA GLU A 87 -0.62 1.23 5.56
C GLU A 87 -1.24 2.40 6.32
N ALA A 88 -0.60 3.56 6.29
CA ALA A 88 -1.16 4.76 6.90
C ALA A 88 -2.45 5.18 6.20
N ASP A 89 -2.48 5.09 4.87
CA ASP A 89 -3.68 5.42 4.10
C ASP A 89 -4.79 4.39 4.35
N VAL A 90 -4.44 3.12 4.55
CA VAL A 90 -5.40 2.09 4.96
C VAL A 90 -6.04 2.48 6.29
N GLY A 91 -5.22 2.94 7.24
CA GLY A 91 -5.72 3.40 8.53
C GLY A 91 -6.71 4.54 8.42
N LYS A 92 -6.43 5.48 7.52
CA LYS A 92 -7.35 6.60 7.27
C LYS A 92 -8.69 6.14 6.72
N TYR A 93 -8.66 5.18 5.80
CA TYR A 93 -9.90 4.62 5.25
C TYR A 93 -10.71 3.94 6.35
N ILE A 94 -10.07 3.12 7.16
CA ILE A 94 -10.73 2.39 8.25
C ILE A 94 -11.33 3.38 9.25
N GLU A 95 -10.60 4.43 9.59
CA GLU A 95 -11.07 5.45 10.51
C GLU A 95 -12.33 6.13 9.97
N SER A 96 -12.37 6.45 8.68
CA SER A 96 -13.55 7.05 8.06
C SER A 96 -14.76 6.13 8.16
N SER A 97 -14.56 4.84 7.94
CA SER A 97 -15.63 3.85 8.05
C SER A 97 -16.09 3.67 9.49
N SER A 98 -15.14 3.65 10.43
CA SER A 98 -15.46 3.48 11.86
C SER A 98 -16.25 4.64 12.42
N GLN A 99 -15.94 5.87 11.97
CA GLN A 99 -16.69 7.05 12.41
C GLN A 99 -18.16 6.94 12.05
N LYS A 100 -18.48 6.36 10.90
CA LYS A 100 -19.87 6.13 10.52
C LYS A 100 -20.55 5.20 11.51
N ILE A 101 -19.88 4.13 11.91
CA ILE A 101 -20.43 3.16 12.85
C ILE A 101 -20.67 3.82 14.21
N GLU A 102 -19.69 4.59 14.68
CA GLU A 102 -19.79 5.27 15.98
C GLU A 102 -20.94 6.25 16.00
N GLN A 103 -21.15 6.98 14.92
CA GLN A 103 -22.22 7.97 14.85
C GLN A 103 -23.61 7.32 14.88
N GLN A 104 -23.70 6.08 14.49
CA GLN A 104 -24.99 5.36 14.52
C GLN A 104 -25.34 4.82 15.89
N GLN A 105 -24.38 4.76 16.77
CA GLN A 105 -24.59 4.31 18.14
C GLN A 105 -25.03 5.47 19.03
#